data_5fb29a455451d1357fcfc6f3c3f370d8
#
_entry.id   5fb29a455451d1357fcfc6f3c3f370d8
#
_cell.length_a   1.000
_cell.length_b   1.000
_cell.length_c   1.000
_cell.angle_alpha   90.00
_cell.angle_beta   90.00
_cell.angle_gamma   90.00
#
_symmetry.space_group_name_H-M   'P 1'
#
loop_
_entity.id
_entity.type
_entity.pdbx_description
1 polymer ?
#
loop_
_entity_poly.entity_id
_entity_poly.type
_entity_poly.pdbx_seq_one_letter_code
_entity_poly.pdbx_strand_id
1 'polypeptide(L)'
;MGKKQKLKYKDLTEDQKVRLSEIYLSKEISWDTKEEMLSDFTGRSSRTARKWCEKLGLTKPTEVVSPQYEEAKKKRVDKRKKRYMMTYCQSNTDINERMLDSMELYSEKIKAEILIIPGKYSFNMFEARTEGHTWHSRTIKYLNATRHDICKTLTYCGDVKIIPTAKYPLSGMEGLSGMNSAIYGSPKIHLESKAVLHGDDAKILVTTGALSKQNYSDSKSGQHGEHYHQYGFVIVELQDDEIFHMRQVEVNKDGSFDDLFYHVENDKVTKNKEIEGIVLGDFHYATIDHDALNTTLGLMKKLKPKHVVIHDLFDGQSVNPHNLRDPFYQTKLEYQGKNNLKKEIDEMIDGLEPFKAFENVVIVKSNHDLFLERFLKEDWRRMPTLKNSLEYMELSARILRAHKNDEPFRGVIPMLVKDKYPDFHTLGYDEPYYVKHFAVFGHGEKGANGSRGGGAKNWAKFASGTDGHRERGIITAHTHTPTRYGNSICVGHLLGPQDYTAGSPSSWMQSNCIIHKSGKAQQVHIINKKYYTTFK
;
A
#
# COMPACT_ATOMS: atom_id res chain seq x y z
N MET A 1 -48.29 2.93 -24.50
CA MET A 1 -47.38 4.03 -24.09
C MET A 1 -47.20 5.00 -25.26
N GLY A 2 -47.86 6.17 -25.21
CA GLY A 2 -47.78 7.17 -26.28
C GLY A 2 -46.35 7.72 -26.41
N LYS A 3 -45.83 7.86 -27.63
CA LYS A 3 -44.51 8.48 -27.87
C LYS A 3 -44.57 9.92 -27.29
N LYS A 4 -43.81 10.22 -26.23
CA LYS A 4 -43.63 11.59 -25.72
C LYS A 4 -43.18 12.51 -26.87
N GLN A 5 -43.88 13.63 -27.09
CA GLN A 5 -43.60 14.58 -28.13
C GLN A 5 -42.24 15.25 -27.84
N LYS A 6 -41.29 15.12 -28.77
CA LYS A 6 -39.96 15.73 -28.64
C LYS A 6 -40.02 17.21 -28.96
N LEU A 7 -39.89 18.08 -27.98
CA LEU A 7 -39.82 19.53 -28.17
C LEU A 7 -38.61 19.94 -29.02
N LYS A 8 -38.69 21.09 -29.68
CA LYS A 8 -37.55 21.74 -30.36
C LYS A 8 -37.32 23.11 -29.72
N TYR A 9 -36.07 23.47 -29.50
CA TYR A 9 -35.70 24.73 -28.84
C TYR A 9 -36.33 25.97 -29.47
N LYS A 10 -36.40 26.00 -30.81
CA LYS A 10 -36.96 27.13 -31.56
C LYS A 10 -38.48 27.29 -31.44
N ASP A 11 -39.15 26.21 -31.05
CA ASP A 11 -40.60 26.12 -31.00
C ASP A 11 -41.12 26.20 -29.55
N LEU A 12 -40.25 26.52 -28.57
CA LEU A 12 -40.60 26.65 -27.17
C LEU A 12 -41.48 27.87 -26.94
N THR A 13 -42.67 27.67 -26.36
CA THR A 13 -43.54 28.77 -25.87
C THR A 13 -42.92 29.46 -24.66
N GLU A 14 -43.34 30.66 -24.31
CA GLU A 14 -42.86 31.38 -23.13
C GLU A 14 -43.15 30.57 -21.83
N ASP A 15 -44.33 29.95 -21.70
CA ASP A 15 -44.66 29.11 -20.58
C ASP A 15 -43.70 27.89 -20.44
N GLN A 16 -43.32 27.31 -21.58
CA GLN A 16 -42.36 26.21 -21.60
C GLN A 16 -40.95 26.67 -21.21
N LYS A 17 -40.55 27.87 -21.56
CA LYS A 17 -39.27 28.46 -21.12
C LYS A 17 -39.27 28.77 -19.63
N VAL A 18 -40.39 29.33 -19.14
CA VAL A 18 -40.60 29.53 -17.67
C VAL A 18 -40.50 28.22 -16.93
N ARG A 19 -41.18 27.18 -17.41
CA ARG A 19 -41.15 25.87 -16.77
C ARG A 19 -39.77 25.23 -16.76
N LEU A 20 -39.01 25.37 -17.86
CA LEU A 20 -37.61 24.95 -17.90
C LEU A 20 -36.74 25.69 -16.86
N SER A 21 -36.98 27.00 -16.73
CA SER A 21 -36.29 27.83 -15.74
C SER A 21 -36.61 27.44 -14.32
N GLU A 22 -37.88 27.20 -14.01
CA GLU A 22 -38.32 26.72 -12.69
C GLU A 22 -37.67 25.41 -12.30
N ILE A 23 -37.65 24.41 -13.20
CA ILE A 23 -37.01 23.13 -12.94
C ILE A 23 -35.49 23.32 -12.74
N TYR A 24 -34.85 24.10 -13.63
CA TYR A 24 -33.40 24.29 -13.63
C TYR A 24 -32.89 25.05 -12.41
N LEU A 25 -33.64 26.09 -12.00
CA LEU A 25 -33.28 26.97 -10.88
C LEU A 25 -33.85 26.54 -9.52
N SER A 26 -34.73 25.54 -9.49
CA SER A 26 -35.31 25.05 -8.22
C SER A 26 -34.22 24.75 -7.20
N LYS A 27 -34.40 25.18 -5.96
CA LYS A 27 -33.49 24.87 -4.85
C LYS A 27 -33.90 23.61 -4.06
N GLU A 28 -35.11 23.12 -4.26
CA GLU A 28 -35.72 22.06 -3.46
C GLU A 28 -35.55 20.64 -4.02
N ILE A 29 -35.06 20.50 -5.24
CA ILE A 29 -34.90 19.21 -5.92
C ILE A 29 -33.42 18.93 -6.28
N SER A 30 -33.04 17.66 -6.15
CA SER A 30 -31.68 17.23 -6.48
C SER A 30 -31.33 17.46 -7.96
N TRP A 31 -30.04 17.55 -8.29
CA TRP A 31 -29.63 17.75 -9.68
C TRP A 31 -30.02 16.58 -10.58
N ASP A 32 -29.94 15.34 -10.09
CA ASP A 32 -30.31 14.15 -10.84
C ASP A 32 -31.83 14.15 -11.13
N THR A 33 -32.63 14.51 -10.13
CA THR A 33 -34.08 14.69 -10.30
C THR A 33 -34.39 15.81 -11.30
N LYS A 34 -33.63 16.92 -11.25
CA LYS A 34 -33.77 17.99 -12.26
C LYS A 34 -33.45 17.49 -13.67
N GLU A 35 -32.39 16.72 -13.83
CA GLU A 35 -32.02 16.14 -15.12
C GLU A 35 -33.11 15.21 -15.67
N GLU A 36 -33.70 14.41 -14.80
CA GLU A 36 -34.84 13.55 -15.14
C GLU A 36 -36.06 14.38 -15.53
N MET A 37 -36.44 15.37 -14.71
CA MET A 37 -37.55 16.27 -15.00
C MET A 37 -37.36 17.07 -16.29
N LEU A 38 -36.16 17.58 -16.54
CA LEU A 38 -35.82 18.29 -17.78
C LEU A 38 -35.90 17.37 -18.99
N SER A 39 -35.42 16.14 -18.85
CA SER A 39 -35.48 15.11 -19.89
C SER A 39 -36.93 14.72 -20.18
N ASP A 40 -37.72 14.50 -19.14
CA ASP A 40 -39.12 14.13 -19.25
C ASP A 40 -39.98 15.26 -19.86
N PHE A 41 -39.74 16.49 -19.43
CA PHE A 41 -40.47 17.67 -19.95
C PHE A 41 -40.16 17.94 -21.42
N THR A 42 -38.90 17.83 -21.80
CA THR A 42 -38.48 18.15 -23.18
C THR A 42 -38.60 16.97 -24.14
N GLY A 43 -38.72 15.76 -23.67
CA GLY A 43 -38.59 14.54 -24.46
C GLY A 43 -37.19 14.35 -25.07
N ARG A 44 -36.17 15.04 -24.54
CA ARG A 44 -34.78 15.04 -25.00
C ARG A 44 -33.85 14.52 -23.91
N SER A 45 -32.62 14.19 -24.28
CA SER A 45 -31.62 13.83 -23.26
C SER A 45 -31.36 15.00 -22.29
N SER A 46 -31.04 14.71 -21.05
CA SER A 46 -30.70 15.70 -20.02
C SER A 46 -29.59 16.67 -20.48
N ARG A 47 -28.62 16.16 -21.25
CA ARG A 47 -27.56 16.99 -21.88
C ARG A 47 -28.12 18.02 -22.86
N THR A 48 -29.11 17.63 -23.66
CA THR A 48 -29.75 18.56 -24.64
C THR A 48 -30.60 19.59 -23.93
N ALA A 49 -31.39 19.17 -22.95
CA ALA A 49 -32.21 20.04 -22.11
C ALA A 49 -31.39 21.10 -21.37
N ARG A 50 -30.24 20.69 -20.79
CA ARG A 50 -29.28 21.62 -20.16
C ARG A 50 -28.75 22.68 -21.10
N LYS A 51 -28.35 22.30 -22.34
CA LYS A 51 -27.92 23.28 -23.36
C LYS A 51 -29.01 24.28 -23.74
N TRP A 52 -30.29 23.90 -23.61
CA TRP A 52 -31.38 24.85 -23.82
C TRP A 52 -31.50 25.83 -22.65
N CYS A 53 -31.34 25.35 -21.40
CA CYS A 53 -31.30 26.23 -20.23
C CYS A 53 -30.14 27.23 -20.33
N GLU A 54 -28.95 26.79 -20.76
CA GLU A 54 -27.79 27.65 -20.99
C GLU A 54 -28.09 28.72 -22.08
N LYS A 55 -28.78 28.34 -23.17
CA LYS A 55 -29.20 29.27 -24.21
C LYS A 55 -30.27 30.28 -23.77
N LEU A 56 -31.03 29.94 -22.73
CA LEU A 56 -31.99 30.85 -22.08
C LEU A 56 -31.29 31.79 -21.07
N GLY A 57 -29.95 31.77 -21.02
CA GLY A 57 -29.18 32.58 -20.07
C GLY A 57 -29.18 32.05 -18.61
N LEU A 58 -29.72 30.85 -18.42
CA LEU A 58 -29.73 30.23 -17.11
C LEU A 58 -28.34 29.66 -16.82
N THR A 59 -27.63 30.27 -15.92
CA THR A 59 -26.35 29.75 -15.43
C THR A 59 -26.59 28.72 -14.34
N LYS A 60 -25.78 27.65 -14.34
CA LYS A 60 -25.71 26.79 -13.15
C LYS A 60 -25.48 27.67 -11.93
N PRO A 61 -26.18 27.41 -10.80
CA PRO A 61 -25.83 28.08 -9.56
C PRO A 61 -24.31 27.95 -9.37
N THR A 62 -23.64 29.08 -9.24
CA THR A 62 -22.19 29.10 -8.96
C THR A 62 -21.98 28.33 -7.66
N GLU A 63 -21.02 27.39 -7.67
CA GLU A 63 -20.63 26.69 -6.45
C GLU A 63 -20.33 27.74 -5.37
N VAL A 64 -21.03 27.69 -4.24
CA VAL A 64 -20.77 28.62 -3.15
C VAL A 64 -19.35 28.39 -2.65
N VAL A 65 -18.55 29.41 -2.73
CA VAL A 65 -17.15 29.35 -2.32
C VAL A 65 -17.10 29.24 -0.80
N SER A 66 -16.55 28.15 -0.30
CA SER A 66 -16.38 27.95 1.15
C SER A 66 -15.28 28.87 1.68
N PRO A 67 -15.57 29.79 2.63
CA PRO A 67 -14.54 30.63 3.24
C PRO A 67 -13.43 29.80 3.89
N GLN A 68 -13.76 28.68 4.53
CA GLN A 68 -12.81 27.75 5.16
C GLN A 68 -11.82 27.16 4.14
N TYR A 69 -12.30 26.82 2.94
CA TYR A 69 -11.45 26.30 1.88
C TYR A 69 -10.54 27.36 1.28
N GLU A 70 -11.05 28.58 1.09
CA GLU A 70 -10.23 29.71 0.59
C GLU A 70 -9.15 30.12 1.60
N GLU A 71 -9.44 30.03 2.88
CA GLU A 71 -8.43 30.23 3.91
C GLU A 71 -7.38 29.11 3.91
N ALA A 72 -7.82 27.84 3.77
CA ALA A 72 -6.93 26.69 3.67
C ALA A 72 -5.94 26.78 2.48
N LYS A 73 -6.32 27.42 1.37
CA LYS A 73 -5.44 27.70 0.22
C LYS A 73 -4.34 28.74 0.51
N LYS A 74 -4.46 29.50 1.58
CA LYS A 74 -3.47 30.53 1.94
C LYS A 74 -2.48 30.05 2.98
N LYS A 75 -2.75 28.89 3.61
CA LYS A 75 -1.89 28.35 4.67
C LYS A 75 -0.55 27.87 4.10
N ARG A 76 0.48 28.04 4.91
CA ARG A 76 1.83 27.52 4.62
C ARG A 76 2.18 26.46 5.63
N VAL A 77 2.99 25.49 5.21
CA VAL A 77 3.58 24.48 6.09
C VAL A 77 4.75 25.10 6.86
N ASP A 78 4.86 24.83 8.15
CA ASP A 78 6.00 25.30 8.95
C ASP A 78 7.26 24.48 8.63
N LYS A 79 8.09 25.01 7.74
CA LYS A 79 9.35 24.36 7.31
C LYS A 79 10.39 24.16 8.42
N ARG A 80 10.20 24.76 9.61
CA ARG A 80 11.07 24.52 10.77
C ARG A 80 10.76 23.20 11.45
N LYS A 81 9.57 22.64 11.22
CA LYS A 81 9.19 21.32 11.73
C LYS A 81 9.97 20.23 11.02
N LYS A 82 10.32 19.22 11.78
CA LYS A 82 10.98 18.02 11.27
C LYS A 82 10.05 16.81 11.17
N ARG A 83 8.81 16.94 11.65
CA ARG A 83 7.80 15.89 11.64
C ARG A 83 6.43 16.45 11.30
N TYR A 84 5.68 15.67 10.55
CA TYR A 84 4.34 16.00 10.10
C TYR A 84 3.42 14.81 10.26
N MET A 85 2.16 15.07 10.64
CA MET A 85 1.07 14.10 10.64
C MET A 85 0.00 14.61 9.66
N MET A 86 -0.27 13.85 8.60
CA MET A 86 -1.09 14.29 7.48
C MET A 86 -2.30 13.38 7.30
N THR A 87 -3.52 13.93 7.30
CA THR A 87 -4.76 13.17 7.09
C THR A 87 -5.69 13.90 6.14
N TYR A 88 -6.78 13.25 5.78
CA TYR A 88 -7.84 13.79 4.91
C TYR A 88 -9.11 14.01 5.71
N CYS A 89 -9.83 15.09 5.41
CA CYS A 89 -11.14 15.35 5.97
C CYS A 89 -12.14 15.71 4.87
N GLN A 90 -13.22 14.96 4.79
CA GLN A 90 -14.34 15.21 3.86
C GLN A 90 -15.21 16.36 4.36
N SER A 91 -15.72 17.18 3.44
CA SER A 91 -16.68 18.24 3.75
C SER A 91 -18.06 17.68 4.11
N ASN A 92 -18.86 18.50 4.78
CA ASN A 92 -20.27 18.26 5.11
C ASN A 92 -20.50 16.91 5.82
N THR A 93 -19.57 16.54 6.70
CA THR A 93 -19.64 15.33 7.53
C THR A 93 -18.89 15.50 8.83
N ASP A 94 -19.27 14.73 9.83
CA ASP A 94 -18.60 14.65 11.11
C ASP A 94 -17.20 14.04 11.01
N ILE A 95 -16.43 14.21 12.06
CA ILE A 95 -15.12 13.58 12.24
C ILE A 95 -15.16 12.49 13.32
N ASN A 96 -14.15 11.64 13.30
CA ASN A 96 -13.83 10.81 14.45
C ASN A 96 -13.07 11.69 15.47
N GLU A 97 -13.79 12.24 16.43
CA GLU A 97 -13.23 13.17 17.41
C GLU A 97 -12.14 12.51 18.27
N ARG A 98 -12.36 11.24 18.68
CA ARG A 98 -11.33 10.49 19.44
C ARG A 98 -10.03 10.31 18.66
N MET A 99 -10.13 10.08 17.34
CA MET A 99 -8.95 10.05 16.49
C MET A 99 -8.23 11.40 16.49
N LEU A 100 -8.98 12.51 16.42
CA LEU A 100 -8.35 13.84 16.46
C LEU A 100 -7.68 14.09 17.81
N ASP A 101 -8.32 13.73 18.93
CA ASP A 101 -7.74 13.84 20.27
C ASP A 101 -6.43 13.04 20.36
N SER A 102 -6.46 11.78 19.91
CA SER A 102 -5.27 10.93 19.86
C SER A 102 -4.16 11.48 18.96
N MET A 103 -4.51 12.06 17.80
CA MET A 103 -3.55 12.71 16.91
C MET A 103 -2.95 13.97 17.54
N GLU A 104 -3.75 14.83 18.20
CA GLU A 104 -3.27 16.03 18.90
C GLU A 104 -2.29 15.61 20.01
N LEU A 105 -2.66 14.66 20.86
CA LEU A 105 -1.81 14.12 21.92
C LEU A 105 -0.48 13.55 21.37
N TYR A 106 -0.56 12.75 20.32
CA TYR A 106 0.63 12.14 19.74
C TYR A 106 1.51 13.15 19.01
N SER A 107 0.90 14.15 18.35
CA SER A 107 1.64 15.23 17.69
C SER A 107 2.49 16.04 18.67
N GLU A 108 1.99 16.30 19.88
CA GLU A 108 2.75 16.93 20.95
C GLU A 108 3.93 16.06 21.38
N LYS A 109 3.70 14.75 21.57
CA LYS A 109 4.73 13.77 21.95
C LYS A 109 5.87 13.70 20.96
N ILE A 110 5.58 13.68 19.66
CA ILE A 110 6.59 13.56 18.60
C ILE A 110 7.00 14.93 18.02
N LYS A 111 6.44 16.03 18.51
CA LYS A 111 6.67 17.42 18.05
C LYS A 111 6.35 17.59 16.56
N ALA A 112 5.27 16.97 16.09
CA ALA A 112 4.82 17.01 14.70
C ALA A 112 3.85 18.17 14.45
N GLU A 113 3.80 18.67 13.22
CA GLU A 113 2.71 19.52 12.74
C GLU A 113 1.58 18.66 12.14
N ILE A 114 0.33 18.96 12.51
CA ILE A 114 -0.84 18.31 11.92
C ILE A 114 -1.28 19.10 10.69
N LEU A 115 -1.43 18.42 9.55
CA LEU A 115 -1.96 18.96 8.31
C LEU A 115 -3.16 18.13 7.86
N ILE A 116 -4.28 18.80 7.55
CA ILE A 116 -5.50 18.14 7.08
C ILE A 116 -5.80 18.58 5.65
N ILE A 117 -5.80 17.62 4.73
CA ILE A 117 -6.19 17.84 3.33
C ILE A 117 -7.72 17.91 3.24
N PRO A 118 -8.30 19.07 2.84
CA PRO A 118 -9.74 19.20 2.73
C PRO A 118 -10.27 18.55 1.45
N GLY A 119 -11.09 17.53 1.58
CA GLY A 119 -11.79 16.88 0.47
C GLY A 119 -13.19 17.44 0.25
N LYS A 120 -13.50 17.79 -0.98
CA LYS A 120 -14.83 18.24 -1.37
C LYS A 120 -15.66 17.05 -1.85
N TYR A 121 -16.54 16.57 -1.01
CA TYR A 121 -17.55 15.57 -1.34
C TYR A 121 -18.76 15.77 -0.45
N SER A 122 -19.96 15.65 -1.00
CA SER A 122 -21.20 15.67 -0.22
C SER A 122 -22.10 14.55 -0.71
N PHE A 123 -22.77 13.90 0.24
CA PHE A 123 -23.85 12.98 -0.03
C PHE A 123 -24.97 13.69 -0.81
N ASN A 124 -25.31 14.90 -0.40
CA ASN A 124 -26.27 15.76 -1.09
C ASN A 124 -25.53 16.79 -1.95
N MET A 125 -25.37 16.48 -3.24
CA MET A 125 -24.72 17.38 -4.21
C MET A 125 -25.44 18.73 -4.37
N PHE A 126 -26.73 18.78 -4.06
CA PHE A 126 -27.51 20.01 -4.11
C PHE A 126 -27.16 20.94 -2.95
N GLU A 127 -27.16 20.43 -1.71
CA GLU A 127 -26.70 21.17 -0.53
C GLU A 127 -25.27 21.72 -0.72
N ALA A 128 -24.37 20.88 -1.20
CA ALA A 128 -22.99 21.29 -1.45
C ALA A 128 -22.86 22.45 -2.47
N ARG A 129 -23.79 22.56 -3.42
CA ARG A 129 -23.80 23.65 -4.41
C ARG A 129 -24.47 24.92 -3.89
N THR A 130 -25.48 24.79 -3.03
CA THR A 130 -26.27 25.92 -2.55
C THR A 130 -25.76 26.49 -1.23
N GLU A 131 -25.28 25.64 -0.34
CA GLU A 131 -24.78 26.01 0.99
C GLU A 131 -23.25 26.00 1.10
N GLY A 132 -22.59 25.42 0.08
CA GLY A 132 -21.15 25.28 0.00
C GLY A 132 -20.63 24.07 0.77
N HIS A 133 -19.31 23.92 0.72
CA HIS A 133 -18.58 22.89 1.47
C HIS A 133 -18.10 23.43 2.80
N THR A 134 -18.48 22.77 3.89
CA THR A 134 -18.05 23.11 5.25
C THR A 134 -17.29 21.95 5.88
N TRP A 135 -16.38 22.27 6.78
CA TRP A 135 -15.61 21.27 7.54
C TRP A 135 -15.87 21.46 9.03
N HIS A 136 -15.75 20.37 9.76
CA HIS A 136 -15.96 20.36 11.21
C HIS A 136 -15.06 21.43 11.90
N SER A 137 -15.62 22.19 12.85
CA SER A 137 -14.98 23.36 13.45
C SER A 137 -13.58 23.08 14.03
N ARG A 138 -13.42 21.92 14.68
CA ARG A 138 -12.11 21.50 15.26
C ARG A 138 -11.01 21.30 14.21
N THR A 139 -11.37 21.04 12.95
CA THR A 139 -10.38 20.79 11.89
C THR A 139 -9.88 22.05 11.20
N ILE A 140 -10.60 23.17 11.31
CA ILE A 140 -10.34 24.42 10.55
C ILE A 140 -8.89 24.90 10.74
N LYS A 141 -8.38 24.83 11.96
CA LYS A 141 -7.00 25.24 12.29
C LYS A 141 -5.93 24.42 11.56
N TYR A 142 -6.23 23.18 11.16
CA TYR A 142 -5.32 22.25 10.51
C TYR A 142 -5.52 22.13 8.98
N LEU A 143 -6.65 22.64 8.44
CA LEU A 143 -6.93 22.53 7.00
C LEU A 143 -5.84 23.21 6.18
N ASN A 144 -5.29 22.50 5.20
CA ASN A 144 -4.30 23.02 4.27
C ASN A 144 -4.57 22.46 2.87
N ALA A 145 -4.96 23.34 1.95
CA ALA A 145 -5.34 23.01 0.56
C ALA A 145 -4.28 23.49 -0.45
N THR A 146 -3.01 23.48 -0.05
CA THR A 146 -1.92 23.98 -0.86
C THR A 146 -1.00 22.85 -1.31
N ARG A 147 -0.11 23.14 -2.26
CA ARG A 147 1.00 22.27 -2.63
C ARG A 147 2.28 22.83 -2.05
N HIS A 148 3.04 21.98 -1.38
CA HIS A 148 4.32 22.35 -0.78
C HIS A 148 5.34 21.23 -0.90
N ASP A 149 6.57 21.57 -1.21
CA ASP A 149 7.69 20.67 -0.99
C ASP A 149 8.05 20.69 0.51
N ILE A 150 7.83 19.56 1.15
CA ILE A 150 8.17 19.31 2.56
C ILE A 150 9.69 19.24 2.71
N CYS A 151 10.35 18.60 1.76
CA CYS A 151 11.79 18.63 1.52
C CYS A 151 12.02 18.53 0.00
N LYS A 152 13.27 18.48 -0.47
CA LYS A 152 13.58 18.44 -1.91
C LYS A 152 13.03 17.22 -2.64
N THR A 153 12.76 16.13 -1.93
CA THR A 153 12.34 14.83 -2.49
C THR A 153 10.90 14.44 -2.16
N LEU A 154 10.17 15.26 -1.37
CA LEU A 154 8.81 14.96 -0.93
C LEU A 154 7.88 16.16 -1.08
N THR A 155 6.77 15.98 -1.79
CA THR A 155 5.74 16.99 -2.01
C THR A 155 4.44 16.63 -1.29
N TYR A 156 3.89 17.58 -0.53
CA TYR A 156 2.54 17.55 0.00
C TYR A 156 1.58 18.12 -1.06
N CYS A 157 0.59 17.33 -1.47
CA CYS A 157 -0.36 17.65 -2.54
C CYS A 157 -1.77 17.94 -2.00
N GLY A 158 -1.91 18.93 -1.11
CA GLY A 158 -3.19 19.31 -0.51
C GLY A 158 -4.16 20.01 -1.48
N ASP A 159 -3.68 20.46 -2.64
CA ASP A 159 -4.46 21.08 -3.72
C ASP A 159 -5.11 20.06 -4.66
N VAL A 160 -4.66 18.79 -4.63
CA VAL A 160 -5.15 17.75 -5.54
C VAL A 160 -6.46 17.16 -5.01
N LYS A 161 -7.49 17.20 -5.85
CA LYS A 161 -8.81 16.65 -5.51
C LYS A 161 -8.93 15.22 -6.03
N ILE A 162 -8.96 14.26 -5.10
CA ILE A 162 -9.26 12.87 -5.41
C ILE A 162 -10.70 12.58 -4.98
N ILE A 163 -11.47 11.97 -5.89
CA ILE A 163 -12.85 11.56 -5.58
C ILE A 163 -12.80 10.46 -4.51
N PRO A 164 -13.46 10.62 -3.34
CA PRO A 164 -13.36 9.65 -2.25
C PRO A 164 -13.81 8.24 -2.60
N THR A 165 -14.69 8.09 -3.58
CA THR A 165 -15.17 6.79 -4.07
C THR A 165 -14.24 6.15 -5.10
N ALA A 166 -13.16 6.82 -5.55
CA ALA A 166 -12.20 6.25 -6.51
C ALA A 166 -11.62 4.93 -5.99
N LYS A 167 -11.65 3.88 -6.83
CA LYS A 167 -11.13 2.56 -6.45
C LYS A 167 -9.62 2.56 -6.25
N TYR A 168 -8.89 3.24 -7.13
CA TYR A 168 -7.44 3.39 -7.10
C TYR A 168 -7.09 4.88 -7.10
N PRO A 169 -7.03 5.50 -5.92
CA PRO A 169 -6.88 6.96 -5.79
C PRO A 169 -5.53 7.50 -6.30
N LEU A 170 -4.51 6.65 -6.41
CA LEU A 170 -3.19 7.03 -6.92
C LEU A 170 -3.03 6.87 -8.44
N SER A 171 -4.02 6.30 -9.13
CA SER A 171 -3.94 6.10 -10.58
C SER A 171 -3.90 7.44 -11.33
N GLY A 172 -2.86 7.66 -12.14
CA GLY A 172 -2.65 8.88 -12.90
C GLY A 172 -2.06 10.04 -12.08
N MET A 173 -1.61 9.79 -10.85
CA MET A 173 -1.01 10.81 -9.98
C MET A 173 0.51 10.94 -10.17
N GLU A 174 1.12 10.08 -10.95
CA GLU A 174 2.57 9.93 -11.09
C GLU A 174 3.28 11.22 -11.55
N GLY A 175 2.65 11.96 -12.45
CA GLY A 175 3.22 13.20 -13.01
C GLY A 175 3.02 14.45 -12.16
N LEU A 176 2.11 14.42 -11.17
CA LEU A 176 1.70 15.63 -10.47
C LEU A 176 2.72 16.17 -9.46
N SER A 177 3.63 15.33 -8.99
CA SER A 177 4.72 15.70 -8.07
C SER A 177 6.09 15.76 -8.75
N GLY A 178 6.15 15.69 -10.08
CA GLY A 178 7.42 15.61 -10.81
C GLY A 178 8.21 14.38 -10.41
N MET A 179 9.48 14.55 -10.04
CA MET A 179 10.34 13.46 -9.57
C MET A 179 10.14 13.13 -8.09
N ASN A 180 9.43 13.97 -7.33
CA ASN A 180 9.28 13.81 -5.90
C ASN A 180 8.30 12.70 -5.52
N SER A 181 8.54 12.07 -4.38
CA SER A 181 7.52 11.32 -3.64
C SER A 181 6.37 12.26 -3.26
N ALA A 182 5.14 11.72 -3.07
CA ALA A 182 4.00 12.59 -2.83
C ALA A 182 2.97 12.00 -1.87
N ILE A 183 2.30 12.91 -1.15
CA ILE A 183 1.22 12.59 -0.23
C ILE A 183 -0.07 13.25 -0.72
N TYR A 184 -1.11 12.43 -0.91
CA TYR A 184 -2.43 12.82 -1.39
C TYR A 184 -3.52 12.54 -0.35
N GLY A 185 -4.51 13.41 -0.30
CA GLY A 185 -5.70 13.19 0.55
C GLY A 185 -6.68 12.20 -0.06
N SER A 186 -7.00 11.14 0.66
CA SER A 186 -8.05 10.18 0.29
C SER A 186 -8.48 9.37 1.53
N PRO A 187 -9.76 8.97 1.63
CA PRO A 187 -10.24 8.11 2.73
C PRO A 187 -9.77 6.65 2.61
N LYS A 188 -8.90 6.33 1.67
CA LYS A 188 -8.30 5.00 1.51
C LYS A 188 -6.81 5.05 1.81
N ILE A 189 -6.28 3.97 2.35
CA ILE A 189 -4.86 3.84 2.63
C ILE A 189 -4.22 3.04 1.50
N HIS A 190 -3.59 3.74 0.56
CA HIS A 190 -2.88 3.17 -0.57
C HIS A 190 -1.43 3.67 -0.61
N LEU A 191 -0.54 2.82 -1.11
CA LEU A 191 0.86 3.13 -1.37
C LEU A 191 1.27 2.49 -2.70
N GLU A 192 1.95 3.24 -3.53
CA GLU A 192 2.58 2.75 -4.75
C GLU A 192 4.01 3.27 -4.85
N SER A 193 4.98 2.39 -5.00
CA SER A 193 6.34 2.75 -5.40
C SER A 193 6.39 2.88 -6.93
N LYS A 194 7.01 3.94 -7.41
CA LYS A 194 7.10 4.23 -8.85
C LYS A 194 8.52 4.03 -9.35
N ALA A 195 8.61 3.51 -10.56
CA ALA A 195 9.90 3.25 -11.18
C ALA A 195 10.68 4.56 -11.43
N VAL A 196 11.95 4.56 -11.03
CA VAL A 196 12.92 5.62 -11.22
C VAL A 196 14.16 5.04 -11.91
N LEU A 197 15.06 5.88 -12.41
CA LEU A 197 16.29 5.42 -13.02
C LEU A 197 17.18 4.71 -11.98
N HIS A 198 18.01 3.80 -12.47
CA HIS A 198 18.94 3.08 -11.60
C HIS A 198 19.91 4.08 -10.92
N GLY A 199 19.97 4.03 -9.59
CA GLY A 199 20.77 4.95 -8.77
C GLY A 199 20.00 6.12 -8.19
N ASP A 200 18.77 6.37 -8.64
CA ASP A 200 17.89 7.36 -8.03
C ASP A 200 17.13 6.76 -6.84
N ASP A 201 16.75 7.61 -5.88
CA ASP A 201 15.91 7.21 -4.76
C ASP A 201 14.51 6.81 -5.21
N ALA A 202 13.96 5.75 -4.62
CA ALA A 202 12.63 5.25 -4.94
C ALA A 202 11.55 6.32 -4.69
N LYS A 203 10.70 6.56 -5.70
CA LYS A 203 9.58 7.47 -5.61
C LYS A 203 8.36 6.75 -5.03
N ILE A 204 7.79 7.30 -3.95
CA ILE A 204 6.64 6.73 -3.25
C ILE A 204 5.45 7.68 -3.34
N LEU A 205 4.31 7.19 -3.78
CA LEU A 205 3.04 7.89 -3.73
C LEU A 205 2.16 7.24 -2.66
N VAL A 206 1.59 8.05 -1.77
CA VAL A 206 0.72 7.54 -0.69
C VAL A 206 -0.55 8.36 -0.57
N THR A 207 -1.59 7.69 -0.06
CA THR A 207 -2.80 8.35 0.43
C THR A 207 -2.91 8.23 1.94
N THR A 208 -3.61 9.19 2.54
CA THR A 208 -3.57 9.41 3.98
C THR A 208 -4.48 8.51 4.82
N GLY A 209 -5.61 8.01 4.28
CA GLY A 209 -6.74 7.67 5.12
C GLY A 209 -7.50 8.94 5.56
N ALA A 210 -8.59 8.80 6.30
CA ALA A 210 -9.46 9.90 6.68
C ALA A 210 -9.60 10.09 8.18
N LEU A 211 -9.81 11.34 8.58
CA LEU A 211 -10.30 11.73 9.90
C LEU A 211 -11.84 11.78 9.94
N SER A 212 -12.46 12.12 8.80
CA SER A 212 -13.92 12.23 8.67
C SER A 212 -14.60 10.87 8.75
N LYS A 213 -15.83 10.84 9.30
CA LYS A 213 -16.70 9.67 9.28
C LYS A 213 -17.16 9.36 7.85
N GLN A 214 -17.70 8.17 7.67
CA GLN A 214 -18.32 7.76 6.41
C GLN A 214 -19.57 8.60 6.15
N ASN A 215 -19.69 9.18 4.94
CA ASN A 215 -20.87 9.91 4.49
C ASN A 215 -20.94 9.83 2.96
N TYR A 216 -21.50 8.74 2.46
CA TYR A 216 -21.56 8.45 1.03
C TYR A 216 -23.00 8.24 0.57
N SER A 217 -23.23 8.39 -0.74
CA SER A 217 -24.52 8.16 -1.36
C SER A 217 -24.85 6.66 -1.43
N ASP A 218 -26.14 6.30 -1.51
CA ASP A 218 -26.59 4.91 -1.67
C ASP A 218 -26.30 4.32 -3.05
N SER A 219 -25.61 5.06 -3.90
CA SER A 219 -25.15 4.57 -5.19
C SER A 219 -24.09 3.46 -5.04
N LYS A 220 -23.91 2.63 -6.06
CA LYS A 220 -22.86 1.61 -6.09
C LYS A 220 -21.47 2.21 -5.77
N SER A 221 -21.17 3.41 -6.27
CA SER A 221 -19.92 4.10 -5.97
C SER A 221 -19.82 4.53 -4.52
N GLY A 222 -20.93 5.00 -3.92
CA GLY A 222 -20.96 5.39 -2.52
C GLY A 222 -20.80 4.20 -1.59
N GLN A 223 -21.52 3.10 -1.81
CA GLN A 223 -21.37 1.84 -1.06
C GLN A 223 -19.92 1.31 -1.15
N HIS A 224 -19.30 1.39 -2.33
CA HIS A 224 -17.88 1.07 -2.48
C HIS A 224 -16.98 2.04 -1.69
N GLY A 225 -17.28 3.34 -1.69
CA GLY A 225 -16.58 4.34 -0.90
C GLY A 225 -16.65 4.04 0.59
N GLU A 226 -17.84 3.67 1.09
CA GLU A 226 -18.09 3.31 2.48
C GLU A 226 -17.31 2.06 2.90
N HIS A 227 -17.38 1.00 2.10
CA HIS A 227 -16.69 -0.26 2.38
C HIS A 227 -15.16 -0.11 2.51
N TYR A 228 -14.56 0.74 1.68
CA TYR A 228 -13.10 0.94 1.66
C TYR A 228 -12.63 2.18 2.43
N HIS A 229 -13.51 2.83 3.17
CA HIS A 229 -13.15 3.96 4.00
C HIS A 229 -12.32 3.51 5.21
N GLN A 230 -11.16 4.10 5.39
CA GLN A 230 -10.24 3.79 6.47
C GLN A 230 -9.87 5.06 7.24
N TYR A 231 -9.97 5.00 8.56
CA TYR A 231 -9.38 6.02 9.43
C TYR A 231 -7.86 5.88 9.39
N GLY A 232 -7.18 7.00 9.23
CA GLY A 232 -5.71 6.96 9.19
C GLY A 232 -5.06 8.29 8.88
N PHE A 233 -3.75 8.28 8.98
CA PHE A 233 -2.87 9.40 8.65
C PHE A 233 -1.49 8.91 8.20
N VAL A 234 -0.72 9.82 7.63
CA VAL A 234 0.68 9.59 7.26
C VAL A 234 1.57 10.33 8.24
N ILE A 235 2.61 9.68 8.73
CA ILE A 235 3.70 10.32 9.46
C ILE A 235 4.88 10.52 8.51
N VAL A 236 5.44 11.72 8.52
CA VAL A 236 6.68 12.07 7.84
C VAL A 236 7.69 12.54 8.87
N GLU A 237 8.90 12.02 8.80
CA GLU A 237 10.04 12.45 9.62
C GLU A 237 11.19 12.83 8.69
N LEU A 238 11.65 14.07 8.76
CA LEU A 238 12.79 14.55 7.99
C LEU A 238 14.08 14.23 8.73
N GLN A 239 14.97 13.49 8.09
CA GLN A 239 16.34 13.34 8.54
C GLN A 239 17.14 14.60 8.19
N ASP A 240 17.00 15.07 6.96
CA ASP A 240 17.58 16.30 6.41
C ASP A 240 16.67 16.89 5.32
N ASP A 241 17.20 17.69 4.40
CA ASP A 241 16.44 18.31 3.32
C ASP A 241 16.20 17.40 2.10
N GLU A 242 16.80 16.22 2.08
CA GLU A 242 16.68 15.24 1.00
C GLU A 242 16.13 13.91 1.48
N ILE A 243 16.44 13.51 2.71
CA ILE A 243 16.09 12.20 3.27
C ILE A 243 14.93 12.33 4.26
N PHE A 244 13.88 11.59 3.97
CA PHE A 244 12.70 11.48 4.83
C PHE A 244 12.34 10.02 5.10
N HIS A 245 11.65 9.78 6.21
CA HIS A 245 11.01 8.51 6.54
C HIS A 245 9.51 8.74 6.58
N MET A 246 8.77 7.91 5.86
CA MET A 246 7.32 8.03 5.76
C MET A 246 6.66 6.69 6.06
N ARG A 247 5.55 6.73 6.80
CA ARG A 247 4.74 5.56 7.11
C ARG A 247 3.28 5.91 7.28
N GLN A 248 2.42 5.00 6.87
CA GLN A 248 0.98 5.12 7.04
C GLN A 248 0.59 4.51 8.38
N VAL A 249 -0.29 5.18 9.10
CA VAL A 249 -0.87 4.73 10.37
C VAL A 249 -2.36 4.54 10.17
N GLU A 250 -2.84 3.33 10.38
CA GLU A 250 -4.27 3.03 10.38
C GLU A 250 -4.82 3.17 11.80
N VAL A 251 -5.97 3.83 11.94
CA VAL A 251 -6.59 4.16 13.22
C VAL A 251 -7.84 3.30 13.43
N ASN A 252 -8.06 2.81 14.63
CA ASN A 252 -9.27 2.10 15.02
C ASN A 252 -10.48 3.05 15.15
N LYS A 253 -11.69 2.50 15.13
CA LYS A 253 -12.93 3.30 15.27
C LYS A 253 -13.01 4.08 16.57
N ASP A 254 -12.40 3.58 17.64
CA ASP A 254 -12.29 4.22 18.95
C ASP A 254 -11.20 5.30 19.05
N GLY A 255 -10.48 5.56 17.96
CA GLY A 255 -9.41 6.55 17.88
C GLY A 255 -8.04 6.04 18.31
N SER A 256 -7.92 4.79 18.78
CA SER A 256 -6.64 4.19 19.12
C SER A 256 -5.83 3.82 17.89
N PHE A 257 -4.50 3.83 18.02
CA PHE A 257 -3.60 3.41 16.94
C PHE A 257 -2.23 3.00 17.46
N ASP A 258 -1.49 2.30 16.60
CA ASP A 258 -0.10 1.94 16.80
C ASP A 258 0.80 2.66 15.77
N ASP A 259 1.96 3.15 16.22
CA ASP A 259 3.01 3.68 15.35
C ASP A 259 4.38 3.22 15.85
N LEU A 260 5.01 2.30 15.14
CA LEU A 260 6.29 1.70 15.52
C LEU A 260 6.36 1.30 17.00
N PHE A 261 6.99 2.15 17.81
CA PHE A 261 7.23 1.92 19.23
C PHE A 261 6.16 2.45 20.15
N TYR A 262 5.11 3.06 19.62
CA TYR A 262 4.08 3.74 20.41
C TYR A 262 2.70 3.17 20.15
N HIS A 263 1.95 3.06 21.21
CA HIS A 263 0.51 2.79 21.21
C HIS A 263 -0.20 3.98 21.84
N VAL A 264 -1.23 4.47 21.15
CA VAL A 264 -2.05 5.61 21.60
C VAL A 264 -3.47 5.12 21.81
N GLU A 265 -3.92 5.23 23.03
CA GLU A 265 -5.27 4.80 23.45
C GLU A 265 -5.67 5.55 24.73
N ASN A 266 -6.96 5.92 24.85
CA ASN A 266 -7.55 6.50 26.07
C ASN A 266 -6.69 7.65 26.64
N ASP A 267 -6.39 8.65 25.81
CA ASP A 267 -5.61 9.84 26.14
C ASP A 267 -4.21 9.54 26.70
N LYS A 268 -3.64 8.40 26.33
CA LYS A 268 -2.29 7.99 26.75
C LYS A 268 -1.45 7.55 25.56
N VAL A 269 -0.18 7.92 25.61
CA VAL A 269 0.86 7.40 24.72
C VAL A 269 1.74 6.47 25.51
N THR A 270 1.69 5.19 25.17
CA THR A 270 2.50 4.11 25.79
C THR A 270 3.54 3.59 24.81
N LYS A 271 4.54 2.88 25.32
CA LYS A 271 5.54 2.24 24.45
C LYS A 271 5.09 0.83 24.08
N ASN A 272 5.04 0.54 22.78
CA ASN A 272 4.97 -0.82 22.28
C ASN A 272 6.27 -1.54 22.55
N LYS A 273 6.23 -2.60 23.34
CA LYS A 273 7.38 -3.46 23.64
C LYS A 273 7.41 -4.72 22.77
N GLU A 274 6.27 -5.06 22.20
CA GLU A 274 6.05 -6.29 21.44
C GLU A 274 5.04 -6.03 20.33
N ILE A 275 5.25 -6.69 19.20
CA ILE A 275 4.32 -6.70 18.06
C ILE A 275 3.88 -8.14 17.76
N GLU A 276 2.79 -8.30 17.05
CA GLU A 276 2.29 -9.63 16.67
C GLU A 276 3.20 -10.29 15.65
N GLY A 277 3.66 -9.55 14.64
CA GLY A 277 4.58 -10.12 13.67
C GLY A 277 5.28 -9.10 12.80
N ILE A 278 6.26 -9.59 12.05
CA ILE A 278 6.94 -8.87 10.97
C ILE A 278 7.04 -9.78 9.76
N VAL A 279 6.70 -9.25 8.60
CA VAL A 279 6.93 -9.89 7.30
C VAL A 279 8.10 -9.16 6.65
N LEU A 280 9.17 -9.89 6.39
CA LEU A 280 10.38 -9.33 5.79
C LEU A 280 10.22 -9.18 4.29
N GLY A 281 10.91 -8.21 3.71
CA GLY A 281 11.13 -8.13 2.27
C GLY A 281 11.90 -9.34 1.77
N ASP A 282 11.86 -9.60 0.46
CA ASP A 282 12.53 -10.74 -0.16
C ASP A 282 13.99 -10.83 0.29
N PHE A 283 14.36 -12.02 0.75
CA PHE A 283 15.57 -12.20 1.55
C PHE A 283 16.80 -12.47 0.67
N HIS A 284 16.71 -13.41 -0.28
CA HIS A 284 17.76 -13.80 -1.23
C HIS A 284 19.16 -13.74 -0.62
N TYR A 285 19.49 -14.65 0.27
CA TYR A 285 20.64 -14.51 1.15
C TYR A 285 21.97 -14.26 0.42
N ALA A 286 22.18 -14.85 -0.76
CA ALA A 286 23.41 -14.67 -1.53
C ALA A 286 23.64 -13.24 -2.05
N THR A 287 22.60 -12.40 -2.06
CA THR A 287 22.65 -11.00 -2.54
C THR A 287 22.11 -10.01 -1.51
N ILE A 288 21.93 -10.45 -0.28
CA ILE A 288 21.37 -9.63 0.80
C ILE A 288 22.24 -8.40 1.10
N ASP A 289 21.61 -7.30 1.40
CA ASP A 289 22.27 -6.13 1.97
C ASP A 289 22.40 -6.31 3.50
N HIS A 290 23.61 -6.54 3.98
CA HIS A 290 23.87 -6.75 5.41
C HIS A 290 23.53 -5.53 6.27
N ASP A 291 23.57 -4.31 5.75
CA ASP A 291 23.13 -3.12 6.47
C ASP A 291 21.61 -3.09 6.63
N ALA A 292 20.87 -3.47 5.59
CA ALA A 292 19.42 -3.61 5.64
C ALA A 292 19.01 -4.73 6.61
N LEU A 293 19.70 -5.87 6.56
CA LEU A 293 19.47 -6.97 7.49
C LEU A 293 19.74 -6.56 8.94
N ASN A 294 20.88 -5.92 9.21
CA ASN A 294 21.24 -5.46 10.56
C ASN A 294 20.25 -4.41 11.09
N THR A 295 19.80 -3.50 10.22
CA THR A 295 18.75 -2.52 10.55
C THR A 295 17.45 -3.22 10.92
N THR A 296 17.06 -4.24 10.15
CA THR A 296 15.87 -5.07 10.40
C THR A 296 15.98 -5.82 11.72
N LEU A 297 17.08 -6.51 11.97
CA LEU A 297 17.34 -7.22 13.24
C LEU A 297 17.34 -6.26 14.44
N GLY A 298 17.89 -5.05 14.26
CA GLY A 298 17.87 -4.00 15.28
C GLY A 298 16.44 -3.54 15.62
N LEU A 299 15.56 -3.42 14.62
CA LEU A 299 14.14 -3.13 14.81
C LEU A 299 13.42 -4.28 15.53
N MET A 300 13.66 -5.52 15.08
CA MET A 300 13.05 -6.73 15.66
C MET A 300 13.44 -6.91 17.14
N LYS A 301 14.69 -6.66 17.51
CA LYS A 301 15.15 -6.70 18.92
C LYS A 301 14.39 -5.72 19.81
N LYS A 302 13.99 -4.56 19.28
CA LYS A 302 13.22 -3.53 20.00
C LYS A 302 11.74 -3.87 20.10
N LEU A 303 11.15 -4.40 19.02
CA LEU A 303 9.71 -4.67 18.89
C LEU A 303 9.31 -6.10 19.25
N LYS A 304 10.26 -7.02 19.39
CA LYS A 304 10.05 -8.41 19.80
C LYS A 304 8.84 -9.07 19.12
N PRO A 305 8.87 -9.25 17.78
CA PRO A 305 7.78 -9.88 17.07
C PRO A 305 7.58 -11.32 17.55
N LYS A 306 6.31 -11.73 17.74
CA LYS A 306 5.97 -13.12 18.01
C LYS A 306 6.12 -14.02 16.78
N HIS A 307 5.88 -13.44 15.59
CA HIS A 307 6.00 -14.13 14.30
C HIS A 307 6.99 -13.39 13.42
N VAL A 308 7.93 -14.09 12.83
CA VAL A 308 8.88 -13.58 11.83
C VAL A 308 8.68 -14.35 10.54
N VAL A 309 8.22 -13.70 9.50
CA VAL A 309 7.92 -14.32 8.20
C VAL A 309 9.00 -13.94 7.20
N ILE A 310 9.65 -14.93 6.62
CA ILE A 310 10.74 -14.79 5.65
C ILE A 310 10.27 -15.32 4.30
N HIS A 311 10.33 -14.48 3.29
CA HIS A 311 10.07 -14.81 1.90
C HIS A 311 11.37 -14.93 1.12
N ASP A 312 11.40 -15.81 0.13
CA ASP A 312 12.46 -15.94 -0.87
C ASP A 312 13.86 -16.08 -0.25
N LEU A 313 13.99 -17.09 0.63
CA LEU A 313 15.19 -17.32 1.43
C LEU A 313 16.41 -17.66 0.55
N PHE A 314 16.23 -18.58 -0.41
CA PHE A 314 17.26 -19.05 -1.32
C PHE A 314 17.32 -18.16 -2.57
N ASP A 315 18.53 -17.79 -3.00
CA ASP A 315 18.71 -17.02 -4.25
C ASP A 315 18.89 -17.95 -5.46
N GLY A 316 19.64 -19.03 -5.29
CA GLY A 316 19.83 -20.07 -6.30
C GLY A 316 20.76 -19.65 -7.43
N GLN A 317 21.74 -18.76 -7.20
CA GLN A 317 22.66 -18.27 -8.24
C GLN A 317 23.40 -19.42 -8.96
N SER A 318 23.88 -20.41 -8.20
CA SER A 318 24.64 -21.55 -8.72
C SER A 318 23.82 -22.49 -9.60
N VAL A 319 22.48 -22.46 -9.48
CA VAL A 319 21.55 -23.40 -10.13
C VAL A 319 20.41 -22.70 -10.86
N ASN A 320 20.51 -21.39 -11.08
CA ASN A 320 19.47 -20.60 -11.72
C ASN A 320 19.18 -21.12 -13.15
N PRO A 321 17.97 -21.62 -13.43
CA PRO A 321 17.63 -22.25 -14.70
C PRO A 321 17.73 -21.29 -15.90
N HIS A 322 17.63 -19.97 -15.67
CA HIS A 322 17.77 -18.96 -16.71
C HIS A 322 19.22 -18.81 -17.20
N ASN A 323 20.20 -19.06 -16.32
CA ASN A 323 21.62 -18.82 -16.57
C ASN A 323 22.44 -20.13 -16.53
N LEU A 324 21.82 -21.27 -16.22
CA LEU A 324 22.54 -22.54 -16.03
C LEU A 324 23.30 -22.98 -17.29
N ARG A 325 22.81 -22.61 -18.48
CA ARG A 325 23.40 -22.97 -19.78
C ARG A 325 24.13 -21.83 -20.47
N ASP A 326 24.27 -20.68 -19.82
CA ASP A 326 25.11 -19.57 -20.30
C ASP A 326 26.57 -19.78 -19.86
N PRO A 327 27.49 -20.12 -20.80
CA PRO A 327 28.86 -20.44 -20.44
C PRO A 327 29.64 -19.23 -19.90
N PHE A 328 29.29 -18.02 -20.34
CA PHE A 328 29.95 -16.82 -19.85
C PHE A 328 29.55 -16.49 -18.43
N TYR A 329 28.26 -16.63 -18.15
CA TYR A 329 27.73 -16.44 -16.80
C TYR A 329 28.28 -17.49 -15.84
N GLN A 330 28.30 -18.77 -16.23
CA GLN A 330 28.86 -19.86 -15.42
C GLN A 330 30.33 -19.65 -15.15
N THR A 331 31.10 -19.19 -16.14
CA THR A 331 32.54 -18.86 -15.99
C THR A 331 32.73 -17.68 -15.04
N LYS A 332 31.89 -16.63 -15.14
CA LYS A 332 31.89 -15.50 -14.19
C LYS A 332 31.65 -15.97 -12.76
N LEU A 333 30.64 -16.82 -12.53
CA LEU A 333 30.37 -17.39 -11.21
C LEU A 333 31.56 -18.23 -10.68
N GLU A 334 32.18 -19.01 -11.55
CA GLU A 334 33.35 -19.82 -11.17
C GLU A 334 34.51 -18.93 -10.71
N TYR A 335 34.85 -17.89 -11.45
CA TYR A 335 35.93 -16.96 -11.07
C TYR A 335 35.60 -16.21 -9.76
N GLN A 336 34.33 -15.97 -9.47
CA GLN A 336 33.88 -15.35 -8.25
C GLN A 336 33.75 -16.34 -7.07
N GLY A 337 33.96 -17.64 -7.29
CA GLY A 337 33.75 -18.69 -6.28
C GLY A 337 32.29 -18.88 -5.87
N LYS A 338 31.34 -18.41 -6.73
CA LYS A 338 29.89 -18.48 -6.51
C LYS A 338 29.21 -19.67 -7.20
N ASN A 339 29.91 -20.40 -8.08
CA ASN A 339 29.44 -21.64 -8.70
C ASN A 339 29.64 -22.83 -7.75
N ASN A 340 29.07 -22.75 -6.55
CA ASN A 340 29.21 -23.78 -5.52
C ASN A 340 27.89 -23.88 -4.71
N LEU A 341 27.06 -24.85 -5.08
CA LEU A 341 25.75 -25.06 -4.46
C LEU A 341 25.84 -25.36 -2.97
N LYS A 342 26.80 -26.18 -2.56
CA LYS A 342 27.01 -26.51 -1.12
C LYS A 342 27.27 -25.25 -0.31
N LYS A 343 28.20 -24.42 -0.77
CA LYS A 343 28.53 -23.15 -0.12
C LYS A 343 27.32 -22.22 -0.05
N GLU A 344 26.57 -22.06 -1.16
CA GLU A 344 25.37 -21.23 -1.20
C GLU A 344 24.29 -21.69 -0.19
N ILE A 345 24.07 -23.00 -0.10
CA ILE A 345 23.16 -23.61 0.89
C ILE A 345 23.67 -23.37 2.31
N ASP A 346 24.94 -23.62 2.59
CA ASP A 346 25.49 -23.46 3.93
C ASP A 346 25.41 -22.01 4.41
N GLU A 347 25.79 -21.05 3.56
CA GLU A 347 25.72 -19.63 3.86
C GLU A 347 24.27 -19.18 4.10
N MET A 348 23.32 -19.64 3.30
CA MET A 348 21.88 -19.38 3.50
C MET A 348 21.38 -19.93 4.85
N ILE A 349 21.74 -21.16 5.17
CA ILE A 349 21.33 -21.80 6.44
C ILE A 349 21.98 -21.09 7.63
N ASP A 350 23.27 -20.74 7.55
CA ASP A 350 23.99 -19.99 8.59
C ASP A 350 23.40 -18.58 8.79
N GLY A 351 22.93 -17.96 7.71
CA GLY A 351 22.25 -16.67 7.73
C GLY A 351 20.95 -16.62 8.53
N LEU A 352 20.39 -17.79 8.85
CA LEU A 352 19.21 -17.90 9.71
C LEU A 352 19.52 -17.88 11.20
N GLU A 353 20.79 -17.99 11.60
CA GLU A 353 21.19 -18.06 13.01
C GLU A 353 20.65 -16.91 13.89
N PRO A 354 20.65 -15.63 13.45
CA PRO A 354 20.09 -14.53 14.24
C PRO A 354 18.60 -14.67 14.54
N PHE A 355 17.87 -15.45 13.74
CA PHE A 355 16.42 -15.61 13.88
C PHE A 355 16.02 -16.64 14.95
N LYS A 356 16.94 -17.47 15.44
CA LYS A 356 16.71 -18.38 16.59
C LYS A 356 16.24 -17.66 17.85
N ALA A 357 16.52 -16.37 17.95
CA ALA A 357 16.10 -15.55 19.09
C ALA A 357 14.60 -15.24 19.11
N PHE A 358 13.85 -15.61 18.07
CA PHE A 358 12.43 -15.31 17.92
C PHE A 358 11.58 -16.59 18.03
N GLU A 359 10.35 -16.42 18.53
CA GLU A 359 9.48 -17.54 18.91
C GLU A 359 8.96 -18.35 17.70
N ASN A 360 8.38 -17.67 16.72
CA ASN A 360 7.79 -18.32 15.55
C ASN A 360 8.43 -17.77 14.27
N VAL A 361 9.43 -18.46 13.77
CA VAL A 361 10.06 -18.16 12.48
C VAL A 361 9.40 -18.99 11.40
N VAL A 362 8.91 -18.33 10.36
CA VAL A 362 8.13 -18.92 9.27
C VAL A 362 8.84 -18.69 7.95
N ILE A 363 9.20 -19.76 7.27
CA ILE A 363 9.80 -19.72 5.93
C ILE A 363 8.71 -20.03 4.91
N VAL A 364 8.43 -19.07 4.05
CA VAL A 364 7.41 -19.18 2.98
C VAL A 364 8.07 -19.70 1.72
N LYS A 365 7.49 -20.75 1.14
CA LYS A 365 7.98 -21.31 -0.14
C LYS A 365 7.86 -20.29 -1.27
N SER A 366 8.93 -20.16 -2.07
CA SER A 366 9.08 -19.18 -3.14
C SER A 366 9.35 -19.83 -4.52
N ASN A 367 9.36 -18.99 -5.56
CA ASN A 367 9.75 -19.42 -6.90
C ASN A 367 11.26 -19.73 -7.01
N HIS A 368 12.12 -19.11 -6.21
CA HIS A 368 13.55 -19.39 -6.18
C HIS A 368 13.86 -20.76 -5.55
N ASP A 369 13.10 -21.21 -4.58
CA ASP A 369 13.20 -22.57 -4.05
C ASP A 369 13.03 -23.61 -5.15
N LEU A 370 12.18 -23.31 -6.15
CA LEU A 370 11.98 -24.18 -7.32
C LEU A 370 13.20 -24.25 -8.26
N PHE A 371 14.14 -23.32 -8.18
CA PHE A 371 15.37 -23.39 -9.00
C PHE A 371 16.19 -24.63 -8.64
N LEU A 372 16.33 -24.87 -7.33
CA LEU A 372 17.01 -26.06 -6.85
C LEU A 372 16.22 -27.34 -7.24
N GLU A 373 14.89 -27.33 -7.07
CA GLU A 373 14.06 -28.46 -7.46
C GLU A 373 14.10 -28.75 -8.99
N ARG A 374 14.20 -27.71 -9.81
CA ARG A 374 14.38 -27.84 -11.27
C ARG A 374 15.74 -28.38 -11.62
N PHE A 375 16.81 -27.87 -10.98
CA PHE A 375 18.15 -28.37 -11.15
C PHE A 375 18.23 -29.88 -10.89
N LEU A 376 17.60 -30.38 -9.82
CA LEU A 376 17.58 -31.81 -9.48
C LEU A 376 16.73 -32.68 -10.45
N LYS A 377 15.95 -32.10 -11.36
CA LYS A 377 15.20 -32.78 -12.41
C LYS A 377 15.94 -32.81 -13.75
N GLU A 378 17.01 -32.04 -13.91
CA GLU A 378 17.84 -32.06 -15.12
C GLU A 378 18.69 -33.34 -15.18
N ASP A 379 19.13 -33.73 -16.37
CA ASP A 379 20.10 -34.85 -16.53
C ASP A 379 21.51 -34.35 -16.12
N TRP A 380 21.97 -34.77 -14.95
CA TRP A 380 23.27 -34.34 -14.41
C TRP A 380 24.44 -34.59 -15.35
N ARG A 381 24.39 -35.62 -16.22
CA ARG A 381 25.41 -35.91 -17.21
C ARG A 381 25.51 -34.90 -18.34
N ARG A 382 24.45 -34.09 -18.51
CA ARG A 382 24.37 -33.00 -19.51
C ARG A 382 24.52 -31.62 -18.92
N MET A 383 24.90 -31.54 -17.64
CA MET A 383 25.16 -30.27 -16.99
C MET A 383 26.38 -29.58 -17.57
N PRO A 384 26.41 -28.26 -17.73
CA PRO A 384 27.58 -27.51 -18.20
C PRO A 384 28.79 -27.65 -17.29
N THR A 385 28.55 -27.90 -16.01
CA THR A 385 29.59 -28.19 -15.01
C THR A 385 29.15 -29.37 -14.14
N LEU A 386 30.11 -30.21 -13.79
CA LEU A 386 29.91 -31.34 -12.87
C LEU A 386 30.27 -31.00 -11.41
N LYS A 387 30.59 -29.73 -11.13
CA LYS A 387 31.09 -29.28 -9.83
C LYS A 387 30.07 -29.54 -8.69
N ASN A 388 28.78 -29.36 -8.95
CA ASN A 388 27.72 -29.56 -7.98
C ASN A 388 27.10 -30.98 -8.06
N SER A 389 27.83 -31.96 -8.64
CA SER A 389 27.28 -33.32 -8.84
C SER A 389 27.04 -34.08 -7.52
N LEU A 390 27.90 -33.84 -6.51
CA LEU A 390 27.73 -34.48 -5.20
C LEU A 390 26.44 -34.02 -4.54
N GLU A 391 26.20 -32.72 -4.47
CA GLU A 391 24.98 -32.12 -3.94
C GLU A 391 23.75 -32.58 -4.71
N TYR A 392 23.85 -32.63 -6.04
CA TYR A 392 22.78 -33.18 -6.89
C TYR A 392 22.41 -34.61 -6.46
N MET A 393 23.40 -35.51 -6.32
CA MET A 393 23.17 -36.91 -5.96
C MET A 393 22.63 -37.05 -4.54
N GLU A 394 23.21 -36.33 -3.58
CA GLU A 394 22.80 -36.41 -2.17
C GLU A 394 21.37 -35.89 -1.96
N LEU A 395 21.05 -34.73 -2.53
CA LEU A 395 19.70 -34.15 -2.43
C LEU A 395 18.67 -35.01 -3.16
N SER A 396 18.99 -35.53 -4.35
CA SER A 396 18.12 -36.44 -5.08
C SER A 396 17.86 -37.73 -4.30
N ALA A 397 18.89 -38.31 -3.67
CA ALA A 397 18.74 -39.51 -2.83
C ALA A 397 17.85 -39.24 -1.61
N ARG A 398 17.97 -38.07 -0.99
CA ARG A 398 17.11 -37.67 0.15
C ARG A 398 15.65 -37.53 -0.26
N ILE A 399 15.37 -36.89 -1.40
CA ILE A 399 14.00 -36.76 -1.95
C ILE A 399 13.39 -38.16 -2.21
N LEU A 400 14.15 -39.03 -2.89
CA LEU A 400 13.69 -40.37 -3.21
C LEU A 400 13.42 -41.21 -1.96
N ARG A 401 14.24 -41.07 -0.90
CA ARG A 401 14.01 -41.74 0.38
C ARG A 401 12.73 -41.23 1.06
N ALA A 402 12.52 -39.89 1.10
CA ALA A 402 11.30 -39.30 1.64
C ALA A 402 10.05 -39.84 0.91
N HIS A 403 10.07 -39.86 -0.42
CA HIS A 403 8.96 -40.44 -1.19
C HIS A 403 8.78 -41.94 -0.95
N LYS A 404 9.87 -42.72 -0.85
CA LYS A 404 9.81 -44.14 -0.54
C LYS A 404 9.17 -44.41 0.82
N ASN A 405 9.43 -43.56 1.78
CA ASN A 405 8.95 -43.70 3.17
C ASN A 405 7.59 -43.02 3.40
N ASP A 406 6.96 -42.46 2.37
CA ASP A 406 5.72 -41.67 2.44
C ASP A 406 5.82 -40.48 3.44
N GLU A 407 7.02 -39.89 3.53
CA GLU A 407 7.27 -38.71 4.37
C GLU A 407 6.76 -37.44 3.69
N PRO A 408 6.14 -36.50 4.44
CA PRO A 408 5.70 -35.24 3.86
C PRO A 408 6.88 -34.44 3.30
N PHE A 409 6.84 -34.16 2.00
CA PHE A 409 7.88 -33.39 1.31
C PHE A 409 7.36 -32.00 0.87
N ARG A 410 7.80 -30.96 1.58
CA ARG A 410 7.43 -29.55 1.29
C ARG A 410 8.35 -28.87 0.28
N GLY A 411 9.50 -29.48 -0.01
CA GLY A 411 10.53 -28.95 -0.92
C GLY A 411 11.93 -29.13 -0.33
N VAL A 412 12.95 -28.86 -1.16
CA VAL A 412 14.36 -29.06 -0.76
C VAL A 412 14.78 -28.04 0.28
N ILE A 413 14.48 -26.75 0.05
CA ILE A 413 14.84 -25.68 1.00
C ILE A 413 14.17 -25.89 2.37
N PRO A 414 12.84 -26.15 2.46
CA PRO A 414 12.19 -26.57 3.69
C PRO A 414 12.87 -27.74 4.41
N MET A 415 13.28 -28.77 3.67
CA MET A 415 13.97 -29.94 4.22
C MET A 415 15.32 -29.55 4.85
N LEU A 416 16.13 -28.74 4.14
CA LEU A 416 17.44 -28.28 4.60
C LEU A 416 17.34 -27.34 5.82
N VAL A 417 16.34 -26.47 5.85
CA VAL A 417 16.08 -25.61 7.01
C VAL A 417 15.75 -26.44 8.24
N LYS A 418 14.88 -27.46 8.10
CA LYS A 418 14.48 -28.33 9.19
C LYS A 418 15.62 -29.16 9.78
N ASP A 419 16.63 -29.50 9.00
CA ASP A 419 17.82 -30.24 9.51
C ASP A 419 18.55 -29.45 10.62
N LYS A 420 18.68 -28.14 10.47
CA LYS A 420 19.41 -27.28 11.43
C LYS A 420 18.48 -26.54 12.40
N TYR A 421 17.28 -26.20 11.95
CA TYR A 421 16.28 -25.43 12.69
C TYR A 421 14.94 -26.19 12.73
N PRO A 422 14.83 -27.28 13.52
CA PRO A 422 13.62 -28.12 13.55
C PRO A 422 12.39 -27.36 14.04
N ASP A 423 12.57 -26.30 14.83
CA ASP A 423 11.48 -25.50 15.40
C ASP A 423 10.95 -24.44 14.41
N PHE A 424 11.66 -24.13 13.34
CA PHE A 424 11.16 -23.17 12.33
C PHE A 424 10.00 -23.77 11.55
N HIS A 425 8.97 -22.97 11.32
CA HIS A 425 7.85 -23.36 10.47
C HIS A 425 8.24 -23.21 9.00
N THR A 426 8.22 -24.29 8.24
CA THR A 426 8.46 -24.25 6.79
C THR A 426 7.15 -24.58 6.09
N LEU A 427 6.67 -23.68 5.21
CA LEU A 427 5.38 -23.81 4.54
C LEU A 427 5.54 -24.44 3.15
N GLY A 428 4.61 -25.37 2.81
CA GLY A 428 4.35 -25.75 1.45
C GLY A 428 3.44 -24.73 0.74
N TYR A 429 3.17 -24.94 -0.57
CA TYR A 429 2.27 -24.03 -1.31
C TYR A 429 0.81 -24.09 -0.84
N ASP A 430 0.38 -25.19 -0.23
CA ASP A 430 -1.00 -25.43 0.17
C ASP A 430 -1.22 -25.27 1.69
N GLU A 431 -0.22 -24.72 2.40
CA GLU A 431 -0.27 -24.58 3.86
C GLU A 431 -0.57 -23.14 4.22
N PRO A 432 -1.80 -22.81 4.64
CA PRO A 432 -2.15 -21.45 5.06
C PRO A 432 -1.50 -21.11 6.39
N TYR A 433 -0.96 -19.89 6.51
CA TYR A 433 -0.46 -19.34 7.75
C TYR A 433 -0.94 -17.91 7.92
N TYR A 434 -1.43 -17.59 9.11
CA TYR A 434 -2.01 -16.29 9.42
C TYR A 434 -1.34 -15.66 10.64
N VAL A 435 -1.06 -14.37 10.53
CA VAL A 435 -0.68 -13.52 11.65
C VAL A 435 -1.83 -12.54 11.87
N LYS A 436 -2.60 -12.72 12.96
CA LYS A 436 -3.91 -12.08 13.14
C LYS A 436 -4.86 -12.44 11.98
N HIS A 437 -5.34 -11.46 11.25
CA HIS A 437 -6.19 -11.66 10.07
C HIS A 437 -5.43 -11.56 8.74
N PHE A 438 -4.11 -11.37 8.79
CA PHE A 438 -3.29 -11.34 7.59
C PHE A 438 -2.82 -12.73 7.19
N ALA A 439 -3.18 -13.15 5.99
CA ALA A 439 -2.58 -14.29 5.32
C ALA A 439 -1.14 -13.94 4.91
N VAL A 440 -0.15 -14.74 5.31
CA VAL A 440 1.27 -14.48 5.02
C VAL A 440 1.96 -15.68 4.36
N PHE A 441 1.18 -16.66 3.89
CA PHE A 441 1.67 -17.90 3.29
C PHE A 441 1.96 -17.78 1.78
N GLY A 442 1.43 -16.76 1.10
CA GLY A 442 1.64 -16.54 -0.32
C GLY A 442 2.85 -15.69 -0.60
N HIS A 443 3.85 -16.23 -1.33
CA HIS A 443 5.02 -15.42 -1.71
C HIS A 443 4.63 -14.28 -2.66
N GLY A 444 3.80 -14.54 -3.68
CA GLY A 444 3.30 -13.48 -4.57
C GLY A 444 3.58 -13.70 -6.05
N GLU A 445 4.34 -14.75 -6.43
CA GLU A 445 4.60 -15.12 -7.82
C GLU A 445 3.33 -15.59 -8.54
N LYS A 446 2.37 -16.10 -7.76
CA LYS A 446 1.04 -16.49 -8.25
C LYS A 446 0.00 -15.52 -7.74
N GLY A 447 -0.80 -14.98 -8.62
CA GLY A 447 -2.00 -14.24 -8.27
C GLY A 447 -3.17 -15.14 -7.97
N ALA A 448 -4.34 -14.55 -7.70
CA ALA A 448 -5.57 -15.28 -7.53
C ALA A 448 -5.83 -16.20 -8.74
N ASN A 449 -6.26 -17.44 -8.50
CA ASN A 449 -6.46 -18.49 -9.51
C ASN A 449 -5.18 -18.87 -10.29
N GLY A 450 -4.00 -18.69 -9.69
CA GLY A 450 -2.71 -19.05 -10.29
C GLY A 450 -2.24 -18.14 -11.43
N SER A 451 -2.85 -16.97 -11.62
CA SER A 451 -2.42 -15.98 -12.62
C SER A 451 -0.98 -15.53 -12.34
N ARG A 452 -0.22 -15.17 -13.38
CA ARG A 452 1.12 -14.61 -13.22
C ARG A 452 1.04 -13.17 -12.71
N GLY A 453 2.07 -12.73 -11.97
CA GLY A 453 2.19 -11.35 -11.48
C GLY A 453 1.24 -11.05 -10.32
N GLY A 454 1.45 -11.72 -9.19
CA GLY A 454 0.59 -11.73 -8.04
C GLY A 454 0.63 -10.52 -7.10
N GLY A 455 1.25 -9.40 -7.44
CA GLY A 455 1.39 -8.26 -6.53
C GLY A 455 0.09 -7.81 -5.82
N ALA A 456 0.21 -6.93 -4.85
CA ALA A 456 -0.86 -6.52 -3.93
C ALA A 456 -2.21 -6.18 -4.62
N LYS A 457 -2.16 -5.59 -5.82
CA LYS A 457 -3.38 -5.26 -6.59
C LYS A 457 -4.19 -6.50 -7.00
N ASN A 458 -3.52 -7.61 -7.34
CA ASN A 458 -4.19 -8.86 -7.73
C ASN A 458 -4.82 -9.57 -6.53
N TRP A 459 -4.24 -9.42 -5.36
CA TRP A 459 -4.75 -9.96 -4.10
C TRP A 459 -5.76 -9.07 -3.39
N ALA A 460 -5.96 -7.83 -3.86
CA ALA A 460 -6.90 -6.90 -3.22
C ALA A 460 -8.34 -7.43 -3.17
N LYS A 461 -8.76 -8.29 -4.11
CA LYS A 461 -10.08 -8.93 -4.07
C LYS A 461 -10.21 -9.92 -2.91
N PHE A 462 -9.13 -10.67 -2.62
CA PHE A 462 -9.10 -11.55 -1.45
C PHE A 462 -9.15 -10.74 -0.16
N ALA A 463 -8.32 -9.72 -0.04
CA ALA A 463 -8.24 -8.84 1.13
C ALA A 463 -9.49 -7.96 1.35
N SER A 464 -10.35 -7.82 0.36
CA SER A 464 -11.64 -7.10 0.50
C SER A 464 -12.78 -7.99 1.00
N GLY A 465 -12.54 -9.29 1.20
CA GLY A 465 -13.51 -10.22 1.74
C GLY A 465 -13.45 -10.34 3.26
N THR A 466 -14.35 -11.16 3.79
CA THR A 466 -14.36 -11.53 5.22
C THR A 466 -14.41 -13.04 5.36
N ASP A 467 -13.78 -13.56 6.42
CA ASP A 467 -13.92 -14.93 6.86
C ASP A 467 -14.84 -14.97 8.10
N GLY A 468 -16.12 -15.25 7.87
CA GLY A 468 -17.12 -15.11 8.93
C GLY A 468 -17.19 -13.66 9.42
N HIS A 469 -16.64 -13.37 10.60
CA HIS A 469 -16.64 -12.04 11.22
C HIS A 469 -15.30 -11.30 11.14
N ARG A 470 -14.30 -11.84 10.41
CA ARG A 470 -12.97 -11.25 10.32
C ARG A 470 -12.75 -10.59 8.96
N GLU A 471 -12.28 -9.36 8.97
CA GLU A 471 -11.72 -8.75 7.77
C GLU A 471 -10.51 -9.58 7.32
N ARG A 472 -10.40 -9.86 6.03
CA ARG A 472 -9.23 -10.52 5.47
C ARG A 472 -8.15 -9.50 5.16
N GLY A 473 -6.90 -9.88 5.43
CA GLY A 473 -5.73 -9.19 4.95
C GLY A 473 -4.78 -10.18 4.27
N ILE A 474 -3.90 -9.68 3.43
CA ILE A 474 -2.81 -10.47 2.85
C ILE A 474 -1.54 -9.63 2.75
N ILE A 475 -0.42 -10.24 3.11
CA ILE A 475 0.90 -9.66 2.91
C ILE A 475 1.70 -10.63 2.06
N THR A 476 2.17 -10.15 0.91
CA THR A 476 2.97 -10.89 -0.08
C THR A 476 4.31 -10.20 -0.31
N ALA A 477 5.19 -10.83 -1.09
CA ALA A 477 6.51 -10.37 -1.46
C ALA A 477 6.73 -10.46 -2.99
N HIS A 478 7.83 -10.99 -3.49
CA HIS A 478 8.14 -11.33 -4.88
C HIS A 478 8.41 -10.16 -5.84
N THR A 479 7.63 -9.10 -5.79
CA THR A 479 7.77 -8.03 -6.78
C THR A 479 8.87 -7.03 -6.43
N HIS A 480 9.44 -7.12 -5.23
CA HIS A 480 10.43 -6.20 -4.67
C HIS A 480 9.94 -4.75 -4.59
N THR A 481 8.68 -4.51 -4.96
CA THR A 481 8.04 -3.20 -5.07
C THR A 481 7.02 -3.02 -3.95
N PRO A 482 7.30 -2.21 -2.93
CA PRO A 482 6.32 -1.96 -1.88
C PRO A 482 5.04 -1.35 -2.46
N THR A 483 3.93 -2.01 -2.17
CA THR A 483 2.60 -1.54 -2.57
C THR A 483 1.58 -1.83 -1.47
N ARG A 484 0.55 -0.99 -1.38
CA ARG A 484 -0.58 -1.21 -0.47
C ARG A 484 -1.89 -0.79 -1.10
N TYR A 485 -2.87 -1.66 -1.03
CA TYR A 485 -4.27 -1.41 -1.40
C TYR A 485 -5.17 -1.83 -0.24
N GLY A 486 -5.32 -0.95 0.75
CA GLY A 486 -5.99 -1.28 2.00
C GLY A 486 -5.26 -2.39 2.77
N ASN A 487 -5.93 -3.53 2.96
CA ASN A 487 -5.37 -4.71 3.65
C ASN A 487 -4.60 -5.67 2.72
N SER A 488 -4.42 -5.33 1.45
CA SER A 488 -3.54 -6.06 0.54
C SER A 488 -2.21 -5.34 0.42
N ILE A 489 -1.15 -5.97 0.87
CA ILE A 489 0.18 -5.38 1.02
C ILE A 489 1.18 -6.27 0.31
N CYS A 490 2.12 -5.66 -0.41
CA CYS A 490 3.33 -6.30 -0.89
C CYS A 490 4.53 -5.61 -0.24
N VAL A 491 5.40 -6.38 0.39
CA VAL A 491 6.66 -5.88 0.93
C VAL A 491 7.67 -5.62 -0.19
N GLY A 492 8.79 -4.99 0.15
CA GLY A 492 9.90 -4.83 -0.77
C GLY A 492 10.89 -5.99 -0.71
N HIS A 493 12.17 -5.67 -0.61
CA HIS A 493 13.27 -6.63 -0.50
C HIS A 493 14.28 -6.20 0.56
N LEU A 494 15.28 -7.05 0.83
CA LEU A 494 16.45 -6.76 1.67
C LEU A 494 17.78 -6.86 0.89
N LEU A 495 17.72 -6.73 -0.43
CA LEU A 495 18.85 -6.93 -1.33
C LEU A 495 19.74 -5.69 -1.44
N GLY A 496 21.02 -5.94 -1.74
CA GLY A 496 21.90 -4.95 -2.34
C GLY A 496 21.56 -4.67 -3.82
N PRO A 497 22.33 -3.79 -4.49
CA PRO A 497 22.16 -3.51 -5.91
C PRO A 497 22.24 -4.78 -6.76
N GLN A 498 21.35 -4.90 -7.76
CA GLN A 498 21.25 -6.07 -8.63
C GLN A 498 21.64 -5.74 -10.06
N ASP A 499 22.60 -6.48 -10.64
CA ASP A 499 23.11 -6.26 -12.00
C ASP A 499 22.00 -6.33 -13.07
N TYR A 500 20.99 -7.20 -12.88
CA TYR A 500 19.95 -7.42 -13.87
C TYR A 500 18.86 -6.32 -13.90
N THR A 501 18.87 -5.41 -12.93
CA THR A 501 18.04 -4.20 -12.97
C THR A 501 18.73 -3.04 -13.69
N ALA A 502 20.03 -3.18 -13.98
CA ALA A 502 20.78 -2.15 -14.69
C ALA A 502 20.20 -1.87 -16.08
N GLY A 503 20.07 -0.60 -16.43
CA GLY A 503 19.55 -0.15 -17.73
C GLY A 503 18.02 -0.08 -17.87
N SER A 504 17.26 -0.37 -16.81
CA SER A 504 15.81 -0.17 -16.78
C SER A 504 15.37 0.62 -15.54
N PRO A 505 14.29 1.41 -15.64
CA PRO A 505 13.69 2.01 -14.43
C PRO A 505 13.22 0.94 -13.46
N SER A 506 13.44 1.17 -12.15
CA SER A 506 13.06 0.25 -11.09
C SER A 506 12.21 0.95 -10.03
N SER A 507 11.22 0.23 -9.51
CA SER A 507 10.40 0.62 -8.36
C SER A 507 10.76 -0.18 -7.10
N TRP A 508 11.86 -0.88 -7.13
CA TRP A 508 12.34 -1.72 -6.04
C TRP A 508 12.77 -0.89 -4.85
N MET A 509 12.47 -1.40 -3.65
CA MET A 509 12.78 -0.68 -2.42
C MET A 509 12.92 -1.65 -1.25
N GLN A 510 13.88 -1.38 -0.39
CA GLN A 510 14.04 -2.11 0.86
C GLN A 510 12.88 -1.77 1.81
N SER A 511 12.04 -2.76 2.12
CA SER A 511 10.83 -2.55 2.90
C SER A 511 10.32 -3.82 3.55
N ASN A 512 9.89 -3.73 4.81
CA ASN A 512 9.22 -4.77 5.57
C ASN A 512 7.81 -4.33 5.97
N CYS A 513 7.01 -5.24 6.55
CA CYS A 513 5.70 -4.92 7.08
C CYS A 513 5.56 -5.42 8.52
N ILE A 514 5.22 -4.53 9.44
CA ILE A 514 4.92 -4.82 10.84
C ILE A 514 3.42 -5.10 10.98
N ILE A 515 3.06 -6.09 11.79
CA ILE A 515 1.69 -6.36 12.22
C ILE A 515 1.63 -6.11 13.73
N HIS A 516 0.90 -5.08 14.12
CA HIS A 516 0.74 -4.69 15.51
C HIS A 516 -0.22 -5.61 16.28
N LYS A 517 -0.20 -5.55 17.59
CA LYS A 517 -1.13 -6.31 18.46
C LYS A 517 -2.60 -5.97 18.19
N SER A 518 -2.89 -4.76 17.78
CA SER A 518 -4.23 -4.32 17.34
C SER A 518 -4.71 -5.02 16.07
N GLY A 519 -3.83 -5.74 15.35
CA GLY A 519 -4.13 -6.32 14.05
C GLY A 519 -3.94 -5.35 12.89
N LYS A 520 -3.44 -4.13 13.12
CA LYS A 520 -3.14 -3.19 12.04
C LYS A 520 -1.74 -3.43 11.48
N ALA A 521 -1.62 -3.26 10.16
CA ALA A 521 -0.35 -3.45 9.45
C ALA A 521 0.29 -2.11 9.10
N GLN A 522 1.61 -2.01 9.27
CA GLN A 522 2.39 -0.83 8.97
C GLN A 522 3.61 -1.20 8.12
N GLN A 523 3.66 -0.71 6.88
CA GLN A 523 4.86 -0.83 6.06
C GLN A 523 5.96 0.11 6.58
N VAL A 524 7.18 -0.41 6.61
CA VAL A 524 8.36 0.30 7.08
C VAL A 524 9.47 0.18 6.04
N HIS A 525 9.93 1.32 5.55
CA HIS A 525 10.93 1.41 4.50
C HIS A 525 12.30 1.68 5.09
N ILE A 526 13.33 1.03 4.58
CA ILE A 526 14.70 1.27 4.97
C ILE A 526 15.28 2.32 4.03
N ILE A 527 15.51 3.51 4.54
CA ILE A 527 16.12 4.61 3.81
C ILE A 527 17.36 5.03 4.58
N ASN A 528 18.49 5.08 3.91
CA ASN A 528 19.78 5.40 4.53
C ASN A 528 20.02 4.59 5.82
N LYS A 529 19.82 3.27 5.76
CA LYS A 529 20.02 2.30 6.86
C LYS A 529 19.16 2.57 8.11
N LYS A 530 17.99 3.21 7.94
CA LYS A 530 17.07 3.57 9.04
C LYS A 530 15.61 3.39 8.63
N TYR A 531 14.74 3.20 9.63
CA TYR A 531 13.28 3.20 9.48
C TYR A 531 12.63 4.49 9.97
N TYR A 532 13.32 5.28 10.76
CA TYR A 532 12.82 6.47 11.43
C TYR A 532 13.98 7.34 11.90
N THR A 533 13.69 8.61 12.18
CA THR A 533 14.66 9.48 12.85
C THR A 533 14.60 9.25 14.36
N THR A 534 15.77 9.10 14.99
CA THR A 534 15.83 8.97 16.47
C THR A 534 15.23 10.19 17.15
N PHE A 535 14.29 9.96 18.08
CA PHE A 535 13.82 11.00 18.98
C PHE A 535 14.95 11.35 19.94
N LYS A 536 15.47 12.56 19.87
CA LYS A 536 16.30 13.14 20.90
C LYS A 536 15.46 13.90 21.91
#